data_203f535d8d6822ba7b834c17463b97aa
#
_entry.id   203f535d8d6822ba7b834c17463b97aa
#
_cell.length_a   1.000
_cell.length_b   1.000
_cell.length_c   1.000
_cell.angle_alpha   90.00
_cell.angle_beta   90.00
_cell.angle_gamma   90.00
#
_symmetry.space_group_name_H-M   'P 1'
#
loop_
_entity.id
_entity.type
_entity.pdbx_description
1 polymer ?
#
loop_
_entity_poly.entity_id
_entity_poly.type
_entity_poly.pdbx_seq_one_letter_code
_entity_poly.pdbx_strand_id
1 'polypeptide(L)'
;NASRHFDLLVISPIHLGVGVGDADFDPEFDAASVAVSRNLANEYRKIALQNHAAFLNASDFAAPSVTDREHMDEKGHAALADAIYNKILALQKGLSHVI
;
A
#
# COMPACT_ATOMS: atom_id res chain seq x y z
N ASN A 1 -4.42 9.72 24.98
CA ASN A 1 -4.44 11.14 25.06
C ASN A 1 -3.98 11.77 23.76
N ALA A 2 -3.62 13.02 23.82
CA ALA A 2 -3.16 13.76 22.65
C ALA A 2 -2.00 13.05 21.91
N SER A 3 -1.28 12.20 22.60
CA SER A 3 -0.18 11.46 21.98
C SER A 3 -0.63 10.53 20.85
N ARG A 4 -1.91 10.33 20.67
CA ARG A 4 -2.41 9.50 19.57
C ARG A 4 -2.66 10.28 18.27
N HIS A 5 -2.29 11.53 18.26
CA HIS A 5 -2.37 12.32 17.06
C HIS A 5 -1.26 11.93 16.07
N PHE A 6 -1.62 11.74 14.82
CA PHE A 6 -0.69 11.40 13.76
C PHE A 6 -0.69 12.48 12.69
N ASP A 7 0.50 12.95 12.33
CA ASP A 7 0.67 13.95 11.29
C ASP A 7 1.02 13.33 9.94
N LEU A 8 1.37 12.04 9.92
CA LEU A 8 1.80 11.34 8.72
C LEU A 8 1.06 10.03 8.57
N LEU A 9 0.68 9.73 7.35
CA LEU A 9 0.20 8.41 6.97
C LEU A 9 1.14 7.85 5.91
N VAL A 10 1.79 6.75 6.23
CA VAL A 10 2.67 6.04 5.31
C VAL A 10 1.85 4.97 4.60
N ILE A 11 1.91 4.97 3.28
CA ILE A 11 1.15 4.01 2.47
C ILE A 11 2.15 3.16 1.69
N SER A 12 2.15 1.85 1.94
CA SER A 12 2.96 0.95 1.13
C SER A 12 2.27 0.68 -0.22
N PRO A 13 3.06 0.49 -1.29
CA PRO A 13 2.49 0.31 -2.62
C PRO A 13 1.76 -1.03 -2.77
N ILE A 14 0.97 -1.15 -3.82
CA ILE A 14 0.39 -2.42 -4.19
C ILE A 14 1.50 -3.38 -4.62
N HIS A 15 1.23 -4.68 -4.54
CA HIS A 15 2.17 -5.69 -5.01
C HIS A 15 2.24 -5.70 -6.54
N LEU A 16 3.39 -6.07 -7.08
CA LEU A 16 3.50 -6.39 -8.50
C LEU A 16 2.78 -7.72 -8.76
N GLY A 17 2.16 -7.83 -9.92
CA GLY A 17 1.48 -9.05 -10.32
C GLY A 17 2.46 -10.12 -10.81
N VAL A 18 2.10 -11.38 -10.59
CA VAL A 18 2.88 -12.51 -11.11
C VAL A 18 2.92 -12.40 -12.64
N GLY A 19 4.12 -12.57 -13.21
CA GLY A 19 4.31 -12.45 -14.64
C GLY A 19 4.52 -11.02 -15.14
N VAL A 20 4.65 -10.04 -14.24
CA VAL A 20 4.88 -8.64 -14.63
C VAL A 20 6.10 -8.48 -15.53
N GLY A 21 7.11 -9.33 -15.35
CA GLY A 21 8.35 -9.28 -16.12
C GLY A 21 8.32 -10.05 -17.44
N ASP A 22 7.17 -10.61 -17.83
CA ASP A 22 7.05 -11.32 -19.11
C ASP A 22 7.26 -10.36 -20.28
N ALA A 23 7.69 -10.90 -21.42
CA ALA A 23 8.06 -10.09 -22.59
C ALA A 23 6.94 -9.15 -23.07
N ASP A 24 5.68 -9.54 -22.84
CA ASP A 24 4.52 -8.75 -23.26
C ASP A 24 4.13 -7.66 -22.25
N PHE A 25 4.84 -7.58 -21.12
CA PHE A 25 4.55 -6.60 -20.07
C PHE A 25 5.76 -5.71 -19.82
N ASP A 26 6.42 -5.87 -18.68
CA ASP A 26 7.56 -5.01 -18.34
C ASP A 26 8.80 -5.89 -18.05
N PRO A 27 9.65 -6.11 -19.06
CA PRO A 27 10.80 -7.00 -18.93
C PRO A 27 11.90 -6.48 -17.99
N GLU A 28 11.76 -5.27 -17.45
CA GLU A 28 12.67 -4.76 -16.43
C GLU A 28 12.42 -5.42 -15.07
N PHE A 29 11.26 -6.03 -14.88
CA PHE A 29 10.92 -6.78 -13.67
C PHE A 29 11.11 -8.29 -13.89
N ASP A 30 11.17 -9.02 -12.79
CA ASP A 30 11.25 -10.48 -12.79
C ASP A 30 10.53 -11.04 -11.55
N ALA A 31 10.61 -12.36 -11.35
CA ALA A 31 9.99 -13.00 -10.20
C ALA A 31 10.54 -12.48 -8.88
N ALA A 32 11.82 -12.14 -8.84
CA ALA A 32 12.42 -11.56 -7.63
C ALA A 32 11.81 -10.21 -7.32
N SER A 33 11.51 -9.41 -8.35
CA SER A 33 10.83 -8.11 -8.18
C SER A 33 9.45 -8.28 -7.54
N VAL A 34 8.70 -9.30 -7.94
CA VAL A 34 7.40 -9.60 -7.35
C VAL A 34 7.56 -9.91 -5.86
N ALA A 35 8.52 -10.75 -5.51
CA ALA A 35 8.79 -11.10 -4.11
C ALA A 35 9.19 -9.89 -3.28
N VAL A 36 10.05 -9.03 -3.82
CA VAL A 36 10.45 -7.79 -3.15
C VAL A 36 9.24 -6.89 -2.92
N SER A 37 8.38 -6.75 -3.93
CA SER A 37 7.19 -5.90 -3.81
C SER A 37 6.28 -6.36 -2.68
N ARG A 38 6.15 -7.66 -2.49
CA ARG A 38 5.31 -8.23 -1.43
C ARG A 38 5.88 -7.98 -0.04
N ASN A 39 7.18 -7.83 0.08
CA ASN A 39 7.83 -7.56 1.36
C ASN A 39 7.87 -6.07 1.71
N LEU A 40 7.59 -5.18 0.77
CA LEU A 40 7.67 -3.74 1.02
C LEU A 40 6.74 -3.29 2.15
N ALA A 41 5.56 -3.87 2.27
CA ALA A 41 4.63 -3.49 3.32
C ALA A 41 5.23 -3.69 4.71
N ASN A 42 5.97 -4.77 4.92
CA ASN A 42 6.62 -5.03 6.20
C ASN A 42 7.68 -3.98 6.51
N GLU A 43 8.47 -3.59 5.52
CA GLU A 43 9.51 -2.58 5.71
C GLU A 43 8.90 -1.20 5.94
N TYR A 44 7.85 -0.85 5.20
CA TYR A 44 7.16 0.42 5.38
C TYR A 44 6.50 0.49 6.75
N ARG A 45 5.91 -0.61 7.22
CA ARG A 45 5.31 -0.67 8.56
C ARG A 45 6.34 -0.41 9.65
N LYS A 46 7.53 -1.00 9.54
CA LYS A 46 8.62 -0.77 10.50
C LYS A 46 9.00 0.71 10.55
N ILE A 47 9.14 1.33 9.38
CA ILE A 47 9.50 2.75 9.30
C ILE A 47 8.40 3.60 9.93
N ALA A 48 7.14 3.29 9.65
CA ALA A 48 6.02 4.01 10.23
C ALA A 48 6.05 3.93 11.77
N LEU A 49 6.24 2.73 12.31
CA LEU A 49 6.35 2.53 13.75
C LEU A 49 7.49 3.34 14.36
N GLN A 50 8.66 3.34 13.73
CA GLN A 50 9.84 4.05 14.24
C GLN A 50 9.64 5.55 14.25
N ASN A 51 8.76 6.07 13.40
CA ASN A 51 8.56 7.51 13.23
C ASN A 51 7.20 7.99 13.73
N HIS A 52 6.50 7.16 14.49
CA HIS A 52 5.17 7.47 15.02
C HIS A 52 4.19 7.91 13.94
N ALA A 53 4.30 7.33 12.76
CA ALA A 53 3.39 7.55 11.66
C ALA A 53 2.33 6.45 11.64
N ALA A 54 1.14 6.78 11.12
CA ALA A 54 0.13 5.79 10.83
C ALA A 54 0.52 5.02 9.55
N PHE A 55 -0.05 3.85 9.36
CA PHE A 55 0.31 2.99 8.24
C PHE A 55 -0.92 2.42 7.55
N LEU A 56 -0.85 2.31 6.22
CA LEU A 56 -1.86 1.64 5.41
C LEU A 56 -1.16 0.86 4.30
N ASN A 57 -1.51 -0.40 4.14
CA ASN A 57 -0.98 -1.24 3.07
C ASN A 57 -1.95 -1.18 1.88
N ALA A 58 -1.55 -0.56 0.79
CA ALA A 58 -2.39 -0.44 -0.39
C ALA A 58 -2.82 -1.80 -0.94
N SER A 59 -1.98 -2.83 -0.80
CA SER A 59 -2.31 -4.17 -1.28
C SER A 59 -3.44 -4.85 -0.53
N ASP A 60 -3.82 -4.36 0.65
CA ASP A 60 -5.00 -4.87 1.35
C ASP A 60 -6.29 -4.46 0.65
N PHE A 61 -6.25 -3.46 -0.21
CA PHE A 61 -7.44 -2.87 -0.82
C PHE A 61 -7.44 -2.92 -2.34
N ALA A 62 -6.28 -3.03 -2.97
CA ALA A 62 -6.17 -3.00 -4.41
C ALA A 62 -5.07 -3.97 -4.88
N ALA A 63 -5.25 -4.47 -6.10
CA ALA A 63 -4.30 -5.38 -6.73
C ALA A 63 -3.85 -4.80 -8.07
N PRO A 64 -2.74 -5.27 -8.63
CA PRO A 64 -2.33 -4.85 -9.97
C PRO A 64 -3.35 -5.31 -11.00
N SER A 65 -3.57 -4.49 -12.03
CA SER A 65 -4.51 -4.83 -13.09
C SER A 65 -3.98 -6.00 -13.93
N VAL A 66 -4.89 -6.72 -14.58
CA VAL A 66 -4.50 -7.78 -15.50
C VAL A 66 -3.90 -7.23 -16.78
N THR A 67 -4.10 -5.95 -17.05
CA THR A 67 -3.60 -5.31 -18.27
C THR A 67 -2.08 -5.22 -18.30
N ASP A 68 -1.47 -4.80 -17.19
CA ASP A 68 0.00 -4.66 -17.13
C ASP A 68 0.63 -5.33 -15.91
N ARG A 69 -0.17 -5.80 -14.98
CA ARG A 69 0.29 -6.47 -13.75
C ARG A 69 1.17 -5.57 -12.86
N GLU A 70 1.02 -4.28 -13.01
CA GLU A 70 1.85 -3.28 -12.35
C GLU A 70 0.99 -2.18 -11.73
N HIS A 71 0.14 -1.54 -12.52
CA HIS A 71 -0.72 -0.44 -12.07
C HIS A 71 -2.11 -0.92 -11.68
N MET A 72 -2.80 -0.12 -10.88
CA MET A 72 -4.19 -0.38 -10.54
C MET A 72 -5.12 0.00 -11.68
N ASP A 73 -6.25 -0.69 -11.79
CA ASP A 73 -7.34 -0.25 -12.66
C ASP A 73 -8.23 0.76 -11.93
N GLU A 74 -9.33 1.20 -12.58
CA GLU A 74 -10.25 2.16 -11.98
C GLU A 74 -10.82 1.68 -10.65
N LYS A 75 -11.19 0.41 -10.56
CA LYS A 75 -11.75 -0.15 -9.33
C LYS A 75 -10.72 -0.15 -8.21
N GLY A 76 -9.48 -0.47 -8.54
CA GLY A 76 -8.38 -0.44 -7.58
C GLY A 76 -8.14 0.96 -7.05
N HIS A 77 -8.11 1.95 -7.94
CA HIS A 77 -7.96 3.35 -7.53
C HIS A 77 -9.10 3.79 -6.62
N ALA A 78 -10.35 3.44 -6.97
CA ALA A 78 -11.50 3.80 -6.15
C ALA A 78 -11.46 3.13 -4.77
N ALA A 79 -11.13 1.85 -4.73
CA ALA A 79 -11.05 1.11 -3.47
C ALA A 79 -9.96 1.68 -2.56
N LEU A 80 -8.79 2.00 -3.12
CA LEU A 80 -7.71 2.57 -2.35
C LEU A 80 -8.05 3.98 -1.87
N ALA A 81 -8.69 4.79 -2.71
CA ALA A 81 -9.13 6.13 -2.32
C ALA A 81 -10.09 6.07 -1.13
N ASP A 82 -11.06 5.17 -1.15
CA ASP A 82 -11.99 4.97 -0.04
C ASP A 82 -11.25 4.53 1.23
N ALA A 83 -10.30 3.63 1.10
CA ALA A 83 -9.53 3.13 2.23
C ALA A 83 -8.71 4.27 2.87
N ILE A 84 -8.08 5.10 2.06
CA ILE A 84 -7.30 6.24 2.54
C ILE A 84 -8.23 7.24 3.25
N TYR A 85 -9.37 7.55 2.64
CA TYR A 85 -10.34 8.47 3.21
C TYR A 85 -10.82 7.98 4.59
N ASN A 86 -11.21 6.71 4.67
CA ASN A 86 -11.68 6.12 5.92
C ASN A 86 -10.58 6.07 6.99
N LYS A 87 -9.34 5.81 6.57
CA LYS A 87 -8.19 5.80 7.48
C LYS A 87 -7.96 7.20 8.06
N ILE A 88 -8.00 8.22 7.22
CA ILE A 88 -7.82 9.61 7.65
C ILE A 88 -8.92 10.01 8.62
N LEU A 89 -10.18 9.68 8.32
CA LEU A 89 -11.30 9.96 9.22
C LEU A 89 -11.09 9.30 10.59
N ALA A 90 -10.69 8.03 10.60
CA ALA A 90 -10.48 7.28 11.83
C ALA A 90 -9.35 7.92 12.65
N LEU A 91 -8.26 8.33 12.00
CA LEU A 91 -7.14 8.98 12.67
C LEU A 91 -7.55 10.34 13.27
N GLN A 92 -8.34 11.12 12.53
CA GLN A 92 -8.83 12.41 13.02
C GLN A 92 -9.73 12.27 14.24
N LYS A 93 -10.46 11.17 14.31
CA LYS A 93 -11.33 10.88 15.45
C LYS A 93 -10.61 10.17 16.60
N GLY A 94 -9.35 9.83 16.41
CA GLY A 94 -8.59 9.07 17.38
C GLY A 94 -9.07 7.63 17.55
N LEU A 95 -9.75 7.08 16.55
CA LEU A 95 -10.33 5.75 16.61
C LEU A 95 -9.42 4.66 16.05
N SER A 96 -8.45 5.03 15.23
CA SER A 96 -7.57 4.06 14.61
C SER A 96 -6.42 3.71 15.53
N HIS A 97 -6.10 2.44 15.60
CA HIS A 97 -4.84 2.01 16.20
C HIS A 97 -3.72 2.24 15.21
N VAL A 98 -2.51 2.16 15.69
CA VAL A 98 -1.36 2.52 14.88
C VAL A 98 -1.24 1.62 13.66
N ILE A 99 -1.44 0.37 13.78
CA ILE A 99 -1.17 -0.52 12.64
C ILE A 99 -2.04 -1.74 12.70
#